data_2db44415700c24d6f6df91657b98b673
#
_entry.id   2db44415700c24d6f6df91657b98b673
#
_cell.length_a   1.000
_cell.length_b   1.000
_cell.length_c   1.000
_cell.angle_alpha   90.00
_cell.angle_beta   90.00
_cell.angle_gamma   90.00
#
_symmetry.space_group_name_H-M   'P 1'
#
loop_
_entity.id
_entity.type
_entity.pdbx_description
1 polymer ?
#
loop_
_entity_poly.entity_id
_entity_poly.type
_entity_poly.pdbx_seq_one_letter_code
_entity_poly.pdbx_strand_id
1 'polypeptide(L)'
;MPKAAPIDRNLPGSIERRFPPESRSASAARAFVLAAGWSDDADTNLRLATVVSELVTNAILHARTVFLVTVVLKGETIRVGVRDNSAALPVRRDYQDLQPTGRGLHIVEALADRWGVAEETEGKTVWFELERENVA
;
A
#
# COMPACT_ATOMS: atom_id res chain seq x y z
N MET A 1 12.84 -8.84 7.40
CA MET A 1 11.47 -8.30 7.45
C MET A 1 10.52 -9.31 8.06
N PRO A 2 9.73 -8.93 9.04
CA PRO A 2 8.80 -9.88 9.63
C PRO A 2 7.73 -10.29 8.63
N LYS A 3 7.31 -11.55 8.72
CA LYS A 3 6.15 -12.00 7.98
C LYS A 3 4.92 -11.31 8.54
N ALA A 4 4.18 -10.65 7.67
CA ALA A 4 2.93 -10.06 8.06
C ALA A 4 1.81 -11.09 7.99
N ALA A 5 0.91 -11.03 8.94
CA ALA A 5 -0.35 -11.72 8.79
C ALA A 5 -1.14 -11.08 7.64
N PRO A 6 -1.89 -11.86 6.87
CA PRO A 6 -2.79 -11.30 5.87
C PRO A 6 -3.74 -10.29 6.51
N ILE A 7 -4.14 -9.29 5.73
CA ILE A 7 -5.16 -8.36 6.20
C ILE A 7 -6.48 -9.11 6.36
N ASP A 8 -7.06 -9.04 7.54
CA ASP A 8 -8.35 -9.63 7.79
C ASP A 8 -9.44 -8.72 7.28
N ARG A 9 -10.06 -9.10 6.16
CA ARG A 9 -11.10 -8.32 5.51
C ARG A 9 -12.39 -8.26 6.30
N ASN A 10 -12.53 -9.10 7.30
CA ASN A 10 -13.74 -9.16 8.12
C ASN A 10 -13.65 -8.31 9.38
N LEU A 11 -12.50 -7.64 9.62
CA LEU A 11 -12.38 -6.76 10.77
C LEU A 11 -13.27 -5.53 10.62
N PRO A 12 -13.90 -5.10 11.71
CA PRO A 12 -14.64 -3.84 11.72
C PRO A 12 -13.70 -2.70 11.27
N GLY A 13 -14.17 -1.84 10.38
CA GLY A 13 -13.36 -0.75 9.85
C GLY A 13 -12.53 -1.11 8.63
N SER A 14 -12.59 -2.37 8.19
CA SER A 14 -11.91 -2.79 6.95
C SER A 14 -12.77 -2.41 5.75
N ILE A 15 -12.14 -1.76 4.78
CA ILE A 15 -12.75 -1.46 3.49
C ILE A 15 -11.82 -1.89 2.38
N GLU A 16 -12.39 -2.26 1.23
CA GLU A 16 -11.57 -2.66 0.09
C GLU A 16 -12.22 -2.24 -1.23
N ARG A 17 -11.37 -2.07 -2.24
CA ARG A 17 -11.82 -1.73 -3.58
C ARG A 17 -10.85 -2.27 -4.62
N ARG A 18 -11.39 -2.74 -5.76
CA ARG A 18 -10.61 -3.20 -6.90
C ARG A 18 -10.37 -2.06 -7.87
N PHE A 19 -9.20 -2.09 -8.50
CA PHE A 19 -8.83 -1.11 -9.51
C PHE A 19 -8.20 -1.81 -10.69
N PRO A 20 -8.47 -1.33 -11.92
CA PRO A 20 -7.78 -1.83 -13.10
C PRO A 20 -6.32 -1.36 -13.14
N PRO A 21 -5.43 -2.07 -13.86
CA PRO A 21 -4.02 -1.68 -13.95
C PRO A 21 -3.81 -0.53 -14.93
N GLU A 22 -4.41 0.59 -14.64
CA GLU A 22 -4.38 1.80 -15.46
C GLU A 22 -3.80 2.95 -14.68
N SER A 23 -3.12 3.88 -15.35
CA SER A 23 -2.46 5.00 -14.67
C SER A 23 -3.41 5.85 -13.84
N ARG A 24 -4.64 6.04 -14.29
CA ARG A 24 -5.65 6.79 -13.52
C ARG A 24 -6.01 6.15 -12.19
N SER A 25 -5.74 4.85 -12.04
CA SER A 25 -6.04 4.15 -10.79
C SER A 25 -5.17 4.60 -9.63
N ALA A 26 -4.01 5.19 -9.90
CA ALA A 26 -3.16 5.70 -8.82
C ALA A 26 -3.85 6.83 -8.05
N SER A 27 -4.43 7.81 -8.75
CA SER A 27 -5.13 8.90 -8.08
C SER A 27 -6.44 8.42 -7.45
N ALA A 28 -7.13 7.48 -8.10
CA ALA A 28 -8.36 6.91 -7.56
C ALA A 28 -8.09 6.14 -6.27
N ALA A 29 -7.00 5.38 -6.21
CA ALA A 29 -6.62 4.63 -5.02
C ALA A 29 -6.23 5.57 -3.86
N ARG A 30 -5.48 6.64 -4.15
CA ARG A 30 -5.19 7.65 -3.13
C ARG A 30 -6.46 8.24 -2.54
N ALA A 31 -7.40 8.63 -3.41
CA ALA A 31 -8.66 9.20 -2.97
C ALA A 31 -9.46 8.21 -2.12
N PHE A 32 -9.46 6.94 -2.52
CA PHE A 32 -10.14 5.89 -1.78
C PHE A 32 -9.56 5.74 -0.36
N VAL A 33 -8.25 5.71 -0.23
CA VAL A 33 -7.60 5.56 1.08
C VAL A 33 -7.83 6.81 1.94
N LEU A 34 -7.68 8.00 1.37
CA LEU A 34 -7.87 9.25 2.12
C LEU A 34 -9.32 9.43 2.55
N ALA A 35 -10.28 8.93 1.78
CA ALA A 35 -11.69 9.00 2.12
C ALA A 35 -12.06 8.21 3.38
N ALA A 36 -11.18 7.30 3.83
CA ALA A 36 -11.37 6.61 5.10
C ALA A 36 -11.30 7.56 6.30
N GLY A 37 -10.74 8.76 6.13
CA GLY A 37 -10.75 9.77 7.16
C GLY A 37 -9.91 9.44 8.39
N TRP A 38 -8.81 8.73 8.18
CA TRP A 38 -7.96 8.29 9.29
C TRP A 38 -7.30 9.45 10.05
N SER A 39 -6.92 10.51 9.34
CA SER A 39 -6.24 11.66 9.95
C SER A 39 -6.76 12.97 9.37
N ASP A 40 -6.77 14.01 10.20
CA ASP A 40 -7.04 15.38 9.76
C ASP A 40 -5.76 16.17 9.53
N ASP A 41 -4.62 15.59 9.86
CA ASP A 41 -3.33 16.25 9.72
C ASP A 41 -2.83 16.21 8.28
N ALA A 42 -2.55 17.39 7.72
CA ALA A 42 -2.15 17.49 6.32
C ALA A 42 -0.86 16.75 6.02
N ASP A 43 0.13 16.83 6.92
CA ASP A 43 1.41 16.15 6.70
C ASP A 43 1.26 14.64 6.76
N THR A 44 0.47 14.15 7.70
CA THR A 44 0.17 12.73 7.82
C THR A 44 -0.56 12.22 6.59
N ASN A 45 -1.54 12.97 6.10
CA ASN A 45 -2.27 12.60 4.90
C ASN A 45 -1.40 12.62 3.65
N LEU A 46 -0.47 13.57 3.56
CA LEU A 46 0.48 13.59 2.46
C LEU A 46 1.39 12.37 2.49
N ARG A 47 1.89 12.01 3.67
CA ARG A 47 2.71 10.81 3.85
C ARG A 47 1.93 9.56 3.45
N LEU A 48 0.70 9.43 3.92
CA LEU A 48 -0.18 8.32 3.57
C LEU A 48 -0.38 8.24 2.05
N ALA A 49 -0.74 9.34 1.41
CA ALA A 49 -0.97 9.39 -0.03
C ALA A 49 0.27 9.02 -0.82
N THR A 50 1.44 9.46 -0.36
CA THR A 50 2.71 9.17 -1.03
C THR A 50 3.02 7.69 -1.01
N VAL A 51 2.87 7.03 0.14
CA VAL A 51 3.14 5.59 0.24
C VAL A 51 2.13 4.80 -0.59
N VAL A 52 0.85 5.15 -0.53
CA VAL A 52 -0.17 4.50 -1.37
C VAL A 52 0.18 4.62 -2.84
N SER A 53 0.58 5.81 -3.28
CA SER A 53 0.94 6.03 -4.68
C SER A 53 2.07 5.12 -5.14
N GLU A 54 3.08 4.94 -4.31
CA GLU A 54 4.23 4.10 -4.66
C GLU A 54 3.84 2.63 -4.77
N LEU A 55 3.05 2.12 -3.83
CA LEU A 55 2.61 0.73 -3.89
C LEU A 55 1.70 0.48 -5.10
N VAL A 56 0.78 1.40 -5.35
CA VAL A 56 -0.17 1.27 -6.46
C VAL A 56 0.53 1.39 -7.80
N THR A 57 1.47 2.32 -7.92
CA THR A 57 2.26 2.46 -9.13
C THR A 57 3.05 1.20 -9.43
N ASN A 58 3.62 0.57 -8.41
CA ASN A 58 4.32 -0.71 -8.58
C ASN A 58 3.36 -1.80 -9.09
N ALA A 59 2.16 -1.87 -8.55
CA ALA A 59 1.18 -2.84 -9.02
C ALA A 59 0.80 -2.59 -10.48
N ILE A 60 0.58 -1.34 -10.87
CA ILE A 60 0.22 -0.98 -12.24
C ILE A 60 1.33 -1.33 -13.22
N LEU A 61 2.58 -0.98 -12.89
CA LEU A 61 3.69 -1.12 -13.81
C LEU A 61 4.27 -2.53 -13.86
N HIS A 62 4.27 -3.24 -12.76
CA HIS A 62 4.95 -4.52 -12.68
C HIS A 62 4.00 -5.71 -12.69
N ALA A 63 2.92 -5.65 -11.94
CA ALA A 63 1.98 -6.76 -11.90
C ALA A 63 1.09 -6.78 -13.14
N ARG A 64 0.66 -5.60 -13.59
CA ARG A 64 -0.22 -5.44 -14.76
C ARG A 64 -1.53 -6.23 -14.66
N THR A 65 -1.99 -6.43 -13.45
CA THR A 65 -3.26 -7.11 -13.16
C THR A 65 -4.18 -6.15 -12.42
N VAL A 66 -5.45 -6.51 -12.36
CA VAL A 66 -6.36 -5.87 -11.40
C VAL A 66 -5.74 -6.00 -10.02
N PHE A 67 -5.80 -4.96 -9.25
CA PHE A 67 -5.29 -4.98 -7.88
C PHE A 67 -6.38 -4.55 -6.90
N LEU A 68 -6.24 -5.03 -5.68
CA LEU A 68 -7.18 -4.78 -4.60
C LEU A 68 -6.49 -3.94 -3.54
N VAL A 69 -7.08 -2.80 -3.21
CA VAL A 69 -6.60 -1.98 -2.10
C VAL A 69 -7.47 -2.22 -0.89
N THR A 70 -6.87 -2.60 0.21
CA THR A 70 -7.55 -2.84 1.47
C THR A 70 -7.05 -1.85 2.51
N VAL A 71 -7.97 -1.24 3.25
CA VAL A 71 -7.65 -0.31 4.32
C VAL A 71 -8.23 -0.85 5.61
N VAL A 72 -7.40 -0.96 6.63
CA VAL A 72 -7.82 -1.38 7.97
C VAL A 72 -7.41 -0.29 8.95
N LEU A 73 -8.40 0.26 9.65
CA LEU A 73 -8.16 1.21 10.72
C LEU A 73 -8.19 0.47 12.05
N LYS A 74 -7.12 0.61 12.82
CA LYS A 74 -7.00 -0.09 14.10
C LYS A 74 -6.37 0.86 15.11
N GLY A 75 -7.21 1.54 15.89
CA GLY A 75 -6.76 2.53 16.84
C GLY A 75 -5.97 3.65 16.15
N GLU A 76 -4.75 3.85 16.57
CA GLU A 76 -3.89 4.89 16.02
C GLU A 76 -3.15 4.44 14.74
N THR A 77 -3.38 3.22 14.29
CA THR A 77 -2.70 2.64 13.14
C THR A 77 -3.64 2.51 11.95
N ILE A 78 -3.15 2.88 10.78
CA ILE A 78 -3.78 2.52 9.51
C ILE A 78 -2.91 1.48 8.82
N ARG A 79 -3.53 0.42 8.33
CA ARG A 79 -2.84 -0.57 7.50
C ARG A 79 -3.46 -0.56 6.12
N VAL A 80 -2.61 -0.43 5.11
CA VAL A 80 -3.03 -0.44 3.72
C VAL A 80 -2.32 -1.59 3.02
N GLY A 81 -3.07 -2.40 2.31
CA GLY A 81 -2.53 -3.48 1.50
C GLY A 81 -2.90 -3.29 0.04
N VAL A 82 -1.98 -3.61 -0.84
CA VAL A 82 -2.22 -3.63 -2.28
C VAL A 82 -1.93 -5.06 -2.76
N ARG A 83 -2.99 -5.76 -3.12
CA ARG A 83 -2.90 -7.15 -3.58
C ARG A 83 -3.02 -7.19 -5.10
N ASP A 84 -2.08 -7.85 -5.73
CA ASP A 84 -2.15 -8.15 -7.16
C ASP A 84 -2.11 -9.65 -7.39
N ASN A 85 -2.32 -10.07 -8.64
CA ASN A 85 -2.34 -11.49 -9.00
C ASN A 85 -1.03 -11.96 -9.63
N SER A 86 0.02 -11.15 -9.55
CA SER A 86 1.31 -11.50 -10.11
C SER A 86 2.09 -12.40 -9.16
N ALA A 87 2.69 -13.45 -9.69
CA ALA A 87 3.60 -14.29 -8.92
C ALA A 87 4.97 -13.62 -8.75
N ALA A 88 5.25 -12.56 -9.50
CA ALA A 88 6.53 -11.86 -9.42
C ALA A 88 6.60 -11.04 -8.13
N LEU A 89 7.63 -11.29 -7.34
CA LEU A 89 7.84 -10.55 -6.10
C LEU A 89 8.49 -9.20 -6.39
N PRO A 90 8.20 -8.18 -5.60
CA PRO A 90 8.92 -6.92 -5.68
C PRO A 90 10.31 -7.12 -5.08
N VAL A 91 11.23 -7.63 -5.89
CA VAL A 91 12.56 -7.98 -5.41
C VAL A 91 13.43 -6.73 -5.38
N ARG A 92 14.08 -6.49 -4.25
CA ARG A 92 14.90 -5.28 -4.08
C ARG A 92 15.95 -5.07 -5.16
N ARG A 93 16.58 -6.15 -5.62
CA ARG A 93 17.59 -6.08 -6.67
C ARG A 93 17.05 -5.47 -7.96
N ASP A 94 15.75 -5.56 -8.20
CA ASP A 94 15.13 -5.03 -9.40
C ASP A 94 15.10 -3.52 -9.38
N TYR A 95 15.26 -2.91 -8.21
CA TYR A 95 15.21 -1.46 -8.07
C TYR A 95 16.38 -0.78 -8.75
N GLN A 96 17.50 -1.46 -8.86
CA GLN A 96 18.67 -0.92 -9.53
C GLN A 96 18.43 -0.81 -11.03
N ASP A 97 17.59 -1.69 -11.55
CA ASP A 97 17.32 -1.77 -12.99
C ASP A 97 16.06 -1.02 -13.39
N LEU A 98 15.18 -0.77 -12.44
CA LEU A 98 13.84 -0.22 -12.70
C LEU A 98 13.70 1.21 -12.22
N GLN A 99 14.38 2.10 -12.87
CA GLN A 99 14.25 3.53 -12.62
C GLN A 99 13.01 4.07 -13.34
N PRO A 100 12.17 4.87 -12.71
CA PRO A 100 12.21 5.33 -11.32
C PRO A 100 11.49 4.43 -10.32
N THR A 101 10.87 3.34 -10.78
CA THR A 101 10.01 2.49 -9.95
C THR A 101 10.75 1.79 -8.82
N GLY A 102 12.04 1.52 -8.99
CA GLY A 102 12.86 0.99 -7.93
C GLY A 102 12.95 1.89 -6.70
N ARG A 103 12.65 3.17 -6.86
CA ARG A 103 12.64 4.12 -5.76
C ARG A 103 11.40 3.98 -4.87
N GLY A 104 10.34 3.35 -5.38
CA GLY A 104 9.08 3.25 -4.65
C GLY A 104 9.22 2.58 -3.31
N LEU A 105 9.96 1.47 -3.24
CA LEU A 105 10.14 0.80 -1.95
C LEU A 105 11.13 1.53 -1.03
N HIS A 106 12.03 2.33 -1.55
CA HIS A 106 12.84 3.21 -0.71
C HIS A 106 11.97 4.26 -0.05
N ILE A 107 10.99 4.79 -0.77
CA ILE A 107 10.02 5.75 -0.22
C ILE A 107 9.16 5.06 0.84
N VAL A 108 8.70 3.85 0.58
CA VAL A 108 7.93 3.08 1.56
C VAL A 108 8.74 2.86 2.82
N GLU A 109 10.00 2.43 2.70
CA GLU A 109 10.88 2.24 3.85
C GLU A 109 11.09 3.53 4.63
N ALA A 110 11.22 4.65 3.94
CA ALA A 110 11.47 5.94 4.58
C ALA A 110 10.25 6.49 5.31
N LEU A 111 9.05 6.27 4.78
CA LEU A 111 7.84 6.92 5.26
C LEU A 111 6.93 6.02 6.09
N ALA A 112 6.96 4.72 5.86
CA ALA A 112 6.10 3.80 6.60
C ALA A 112 6.73 3.41 7.94
N ASP A 113 5.90 3.24 8.95
CA ASP A 113 6.38 2.76 10.24
C ASP A 113 6.69 1.26 10.17
N ARG A 114 5.91 0.52 9.42
CA ARG A 114 6.13 -0.90 9.12
C ARG A 114 5.66 -1.18 7.70
N TRP A 115 6.27 -2.15 7.05
CA TRP A 115 5.81 -2.61 5.75
C TRP A 115 6.29 -4.03 5.49
N GLY A 116 5.68 -4.68 4.53
CA GLY A 116 6.10 -6.02 4.17
C GLY A 116 5.40 -6.54 2.93
N VAL A 117 5.74 -7.77 2.58
CA VAL A 117 5.14 -8.48 1.46
C VAL A 117 4.62 -9.81 1.99
N ALA A 118 3.34 -10.09 1.73
CA ALA A 118 2.74 -11.38 2.02
C ALA A 118 2.54 -12.12 0.70
N GLU A 119 3.20 -13.26 0.55
CA GLU A 119 2.98 -14.12 -0.61
C GLU A 119 1.68 -14.89 -0.42
N GLU A 120 0.92 -15.00 -1.50
CA GLU A 120 -0.33 -15.73 -1.50
C GLU A 120 -0.31 -16.76 -2.64
N THR A 121 -1.26 -17.69 -2.63
CA THR A 121 -1.32 -18.76 -3.63
C THR A 121 -1.37 -18.22 -5.04
N GLU A 122 -2.08 -17.11 -5.26
CA GLU A 122 -2.24 -16.50 -6.59
C GLU A 122 -1.94 -15.02 -6.52
N GLY A 123 -0.69 -14.67 -6.18
CA GLY A 123 -0.29 -13.28 -6.15
C GLY A 123 0.40 -12.92 -4.86
N LYS A 124 0.36 -11.63 -4.56
CA LYS A 124 1.00 -11.10 -3.36
C LYS A 124 0.28 -9.86 -2.87
N THR A 125 0.44 -9.58 -1.60
CA THR A 125 0.01 -8.32 -1.00
C THR A 125 1.24 -7.58 -0.48
N VAL A 126 1.45 -6.37 -0.98
CA VAL A 126 2.41 -5.46 -0.38
C VAL A 126 1.62 -4.56 0.56
N TRP A 127 2.06 -4.44 1.79
CA TRP A 127 1.33 -3.70 2.81
C TRP A 127 2.23 -2.75 3.56
N PHE A 128 1.65 -1.73 4.14
CA PHE A 128 2.35 -0.84 5.04
C PHE A 128 1.44 -0.40 6.17
N GLU A 129 2.04 0.07 7.24
CA GLU A 129 1.35 0.66 8.38
C GLU A 129 1.94 2.01 8.71
N LEU A 130 1.06 2.94 9.04
CA LEU A 130 1.42 4.24 9.60
C LEU A 130 0.73 4.40 10.95
N GLU A 131 1.42 5.03 11.87
CA GLU A 131 0.86 5.42 13.15
C GLU A 131 0.60 6.92 13.13
N ARG A 132 -0.56 7.33 13.64
CA ARG A 132 -0.82 8.75 13.81
C ARG A 132 0.08 9.28 14.88
N GLU A 133 0.64 10.45 14.63
CA GLU A 133 1.35 11.14 15.69
C GLU A 133 0.33 11.56 16.75
N ASN A 134 0.65 11.18 17.98
CA ASN A 134 -0.14 11.56 19.11
C ASN A 134 0.21 13.00 19.46
N VAL A 135 -0.52 13.93 18.90
CA VAL A 135 -0.36 15.32 19.26
C VAL A 135 -1.09 15.53 20.57
N ALA A 136 -0.34 15.57 21.62
CA ALA A 136 -0.90 15.83 22.94
C ALA A 136 -1.46 17.25 23.01
#